data_54b46e7d8991149bc8e72d2d0e6ca72a
#
_entry.id   54b46e7d8991149bc8e72d2d0e6ca72a
#
_cell.length_a   1.000
_cell.length_b   1.000
_cell.length_c   1.000
_cell.angle_alpha   90.00
_cell.angle_beta   90.00
_cell.angle_gamma   90.00
#
_symmetry.space_group_name_H-M   'P 1'
#
loop_
_entity.id
_entity.type
_entity.pdbx_description
1 polymer ?
#
loop_
_entity_poly.entity_id
_entity_poly.type
_entity_poly.pdbx_seq_one_letter_code
_entity_poly.pdbx_strand_id
1 'polypeptide(L)' 'MLACESEGEIKAYFEALSSGGAVHQALGTQFWGATYGDLTDKFGLRWMLNWEPPKA' A
#
# COMPACT_ATOMS: atom_id res chain seq x y z
N MET A 1 1.94 1.61 9.96
CA MET A 1 1.05 1.23 8.85
C MET A 1 0.26 2.45 8.39
N LEU A 2 0.12 2.64 7.09
CA LEU A 2 -0.63 3.74 6.52
C LEU A 2 -2.02 3.25 6.08
N ALA A 3 -3.05 3.80 6.68
CA ALA A 3 -4.43 3.50 6.31
C ALA A 3 -4.89 4.53 5.28
N CYS A 4 -5.33 4.06 4.12
CA CYS A 4 -5.77 4.93 3.03
C CYS A 4 -7.29 4.98 2.96
N GLU A 5 -7.82 6.08 2.41
CA GLU A 5 -9.25 6.31 2.34
C GLU A 5 -9.88 5.89 1.02
N SER A 6 -9.07 5.68 -0.01
CA SER A 6 -9.56 5.26 -1.32
C SER A 6 -8.54 4.40 -2.04
N GLU A 7 -9.03 3.67 -3.04
CA GLU A 7 -8.16 2.84 -3.87
C GLU A 7 -7.16 3.69 -4.65
N GLY A 8 -7.61 4.82 -5.18
CA GLY A 8 -6.71 5.73 -5.88
C GLY A 8 -5.62 6.28 -4.98
N GLU A 9 -5.96 6.58 -3.73
CA GLU A 9 -5.02 7.10 -2.76
C GLU A 9 -3.94 6.06 -2.43
N ILE A 10 -4.33 4.81 -2.15
CA ILE A 10 -3.36 3.77 -1.81
C ILE A 10 -2.44 3.47 -2.98
N LYS A 11 -2.97 3.46 -4.21
CA LYS A 11 -2.15 3.26 -5.39
C LYS A 11 -1.14 4.38 -5.59
N ALA A 12 -1.56 5.62 -5.40
CA ALA A 12 -0.68 6.78 -5.53
C ALA A 12 0.43 6.77 -4.49
N TYR A 13 0.11 6.49 -3.25
CA TYR A 13 1.11 6.41 -2.20
C TYR A 13 2.07 5.26 -2.40
N PHE A 14 1.55 4.09 -2.78
CA PHE A 14 2.39 2.93 -3.03
C PHE A 14 3.39 3.20 -4.14
N GLU A 15 2.93 3.79 -5.24
CA GLU A 15 3.79 4.12 -6.37
C GLU A 15 4.86 5.14 -5.96
N ALA A 16 4.48 6.19 -5.27
CA ALA A 16 5.41 7.22 -4.83
C ALA A 16 6.47 6.67 -3.87
N LEU A 17 6.05 5.86 -2.90
CA LEU A 17 6.95 5.30 -1.90
C LEU A 17 7.85 4.20 -2.46
N SER A 18 7.38 3.45 -3.45
CA SER A 18 8.17 2.38 -4.06
C SER A 18 9.22 2.89 -5.03
N SER A 19 9.10 4.13 -5.49
CA SER A 19 10.06 4.73 -6.42
C SER A 19 11.43 4.84 -5.75
N GLY A 20 12.42 4.14 -6.29
CA GLY A 20 13.77 4.09 -5.72
C GLY A 20 13.91 3.18 -4.50
N GLY A 21 12.85 2.52 -4.09
CA GLY A 21 12.85 1.58 -2.97
C GLY A 21 12.70 0.13 -3.42
N ALA A 22 12.35 -0.74 -2.47
CA ALA A 22 12.14 -2.16 -2.74
C ALA A 22 10.73 -2.56 -2.32
N VAL A 23 10.00 -3.22 -3.22
CA VAL A 23 8.67 -3.74 -2.93
C VAL A 23 8.79 -5.15 -2.38
N HIS A 24 8.27 -5.37 -1.17
CA HIS A 24 8.26 -6.69 -0.55
C HIS A 24 6.99 -7.44 -0.89
N GLN A 25 5.86 -6.75 -0.82
CA GLN A 25 4.56 -7.30 -1.17
C GLN A 25 3.89 -6.33 -2.13
N ALA A 26 3.63 -6.76 -3.35
CA ALA A 26 2.95 -5.93 -4.34
C ALA A 26 1.54 -5.60 -3.86
N LEU A 27 1.08 -4.39 -4.20
CA LEU A 27 -0.26 -3.95 -3.84
C LEU A 27 -1.31 -4.84 -4.51
N GLY A 28 -2.20 -5.40 -3.72
CA GLY A 28 -3.23 -6.30 -4.24
C GLY A 28 -4.34 -6.55 -3.23
N THR A 29 -5.49 -6.98 -3.75
CA THR A 29 -6.64 -7.31 -2.91
C THR A 29 -6.40 -8.64 -2.20
N GLN A 30 -6.56 -8.64 -0.89
CA GLN A 30 -6.35 -9.81 -0.06
C GLN A 30 -7.66 -10.60 0.12
N PHE A 31 -7.54 -11.81 0.64
CA PHE A 31 -8.71 -12.67 0.82
C PHE A 31 -9.76 -12.11 1.78
N TRP A 32 -9.35 -11.22 2.69
CA TRP A 32 -10.30 -10.57 3.61
C TRP A 32 -10.96 -9.32 3.01
N GLY A 33 -10.71 -9.04 1.74
CA GLY A 33 -11.37 -7.96 1.02
C GLY A 33 -10.65 -6.62 1.03
N ALA A 34 -9.55 -6.50 1.75
CA ALA A 34 -8.77 -5.27 1.79
C ALA A 34 -7.66 -5.28 0.74
N THR A 35 -7.22 -4.11 0.32
CA THR A 35 -6.05 -3.94 -0.52
C THR A 35 -4.85 -3.66 0.38
N TYR A 36 -3.79 -4.43 0.22
CA TYR A 36 -2.61 -4.35 1.06
C TYR A 36 -1.34 -4.43 0.23
N GLY A 37 -0.31 -3.72 0.66
CA GLY A 37 1.01 -3.83 0.08
C GLY A 37 2.05 -3.35 1.08
N ASP A 38 3.28 -3.85 0.98
CA ASP A 38 4.36 -3.33 1.79
C ASP A 38 5.64 -3.16 0.98
N LEU A 39 6.44 -2.21 1.41
CA LEU A 39 7.67 -1.84 0.72
C LEU A 39 8.65 -1.17 1.69
N THR A 40 9.90 -1.05 1.26
CA THR A 40 10.88 -0.20 1.91
C THR A 40 11.19 0.94 0.96
N ASP A 41 11.10 2.18 1.43
CA ASP A 41 11.36 3.33 0.58
C ASP A 41 12.87 3.51 0.33
N LYS A 42 13.22 4.51 -0.47
CA LYS A 42 14.61 4.78 -0.82
C LYS A 42 15.48 5.19 0.37
N PHE A 43 14.85 5.58 1.46
CA PHE A 43 15.55 5.96 2.70
C PHE A 43 15.69 4.79 3.68
N GLY A 44 15.23 3.60 3.31
CA GLY A 44 15.30 2.42 4.18
C GLY A 44 14.16 2.29 5.17
N LEU A 45 13.14 3.12 5.08
CA LEU A 45 11.96 3.05 5.95
C LEU A 45 10.93 2.07 5.37
N ARG A 46 10.46 1.18 6.22
CA ARG A 46 9.46 0.21 5.79
C ARG A 46 8.06 0.79 5.93
N TRP A 47 7.28 0.66 4.85
CA TRP A 47 5.91 1.13 4.79
C TRP A 47 4.97 -0.05 4.56
N MET A 48 3.88 -0.05 5.30
CA MET A 48 2.78 -1.00 5.11
C MET A 48 1.53 -0.17 4.83
N LEU A 49 0.91 -0.42 3.67
CA LEU A 49 -0.27 0.33 3.23
C LEU A 49 -1.48 -0.61 3.23
N ASN A 50 -2.60 -0.11 3.70
CA ASN A 50 -3.83 -0.88 3.76
C ASN A 50 -5.03 0.01 3.43
N TRP A 51 -5.95 -0.52 2.65
CA TRP A 51 -7.21 0.13 2.32
C TRP A 51 -8.34 -0.89 2.33
N GLU A 52 -9.35 -0.63 3.13
CA GLU A 52 -10.53 -1.45 3.15
C GLU A 52 -11.66 -0.72 2.41
N PRO A 53 -12.23 -1.33 1.35
CA PRO A 53 -13.35 -0.71 0.66
C PRO A 53 -14.55 -0.58 1.61
N PRO A 54 -15.36 0.47 1.46
CA PRO A 54 -16.55 0.61 2.28
C PRO A 54 -17.50 -0.56 2.04
N LYS A 55 -18.08 -1.06 3.11
CA LYS A 55 -19.07 -2.11 3.00
C LYS A 55 -20.36 -1.55 2.42
N ALA A 56 -20.88 -2.25 1.42
CA ALA A 56 -22.14 -1.88 0.82
C ALA A 56 -23.30 -2.18 1.76
#